data_231dfdf7afdd63300f52a01b58262c79
#
_entry.id   231dfdf7afdd63300f52a01b58262c79
#
_cell.length_a   1.000
_cell.length_b   1.000
_cell.length_c   1.000
_cell.angle_alpha   90.00
_cell.angle_beta   90.00
_cell.angle_gamma   90.00
#
_symmetry.space_group_name_H-M   'P 1'
#
loop_
_entity.id
_entity.type
_entity.pdbx_description
1 polymer ?
#
loop_
_entity_poly.entity_id
_entity_poly.type
_entity_poly.pdbx_seq_one_letter_code
_entity_poly.pdbx_strand_id
1 'polypeptide(L)'
;MKDLLSEIESYWTTRAEGYSEVNHKELNGMQKGAWLEVLKGQFPEKAKDEIKILDIGTGPGFFPVILAEAGYKVTAVDYTQEMLDTAKRNAGNLCERISFDKMDAQNLEFEDDVFDVVISRNLTWNLKDPKRAYEEWCRVLKPGGKLLNFDANWYGYLYDEEKRLSYEEDRKSVESEHLDDHYLCTDIDRMEKIALQMPLSSINRPSWDRKFLKENGFESVAVDTGIWQRVWSQEEKLNYHSTPMFMISAVKKEKDIWSENDGTDDSDSRYDRERDLEDAALCTAPGTKKSGFLKLGGGEFSLPYTVICGSHPGKTVLITAAVHGGEYVGIQAAVELADKLKPEKIHGRVILVKTVCRKEFEERSGSVCPEDEKNLNRVFPGNPQGTRMDRLAYEVVQKLHSAADYYIDLHSGDDYEQLTPYIYYAGCADEDVVQMSRKMAEQADVPYMVKSNVASGGSYNYAAACGIPSV
;
A
#
# COMPACT_ATOMS: atom_id res chain seq x y z
N MET A 1 -33.39 -17.78 -8.17
CA MET A 1 -32.44 -16.93 -7.44
C MET A 1 -32.02 -15.82 -8.37
N LYS A 2 -32.15 -14.54 -7.98
CA LYS A 2 -31.53 -13.45 -8.75
C LYS A 2 -30.03 -13.72 -8.80
N ASP A 3 -29.41 -13.46 -9.94
CA ASP A 3 -27.96 -13.51 -10.04
C ASP A 3 -27.35 -12.46 -9.10
N LEU A 4 -26.24 -12.77 -8.45
CA LEU A 4 -25.59 -11.90 -7.46
C LEU A 4 -25.24 -10.52 -8.05
N LEU A 5 -24.80 -10.47 -9.31
CA LEU A 5 -24.54 -9.20 -10.01
C LEU A 5 -25.80 -8.35 -10.12
N SER A 6 -26.96 -8.96 -10.44
CA SER A 6 -28.25 -8.26 -10.49
C SER A 6 -28.70 -7.75 -9.11
N GLU A 7 -28.31 -8.43 -8.02
CA GLU A 7 -28.58 -7.96 -6.67
C GLU A 7 -27.70 -6.79 -6.29
N ILE A 8 -26.42 -6.83 -6.62
CA ILE A 8 -25.45 -5.73 -6.45
C ILE A 8 -25.93 -4.49 -7.25
N GLU A 9 -26.25 -4.63 -8.55
CA GLU A 9 -26.76 -3.55 -9.37
C GLU A 9 -28.03 -2.93 -8.76
N SER A 10 -28.98 -3.77 -8.35
CA SER A 10 -30.22 -3.33 -7.71
C SER A 10 -29.97 -2.58 -6.39
N TYR A 11 -29.00 -2.99 -5.59
CA TYR A 11 -28.63 -2.28 -4.36
C TYR A 11 -28.07 -0.89 -4.69
N TRP A 12 -27.07 -0.83 -5.57
CA TRP A 12 -26.42 0.44 -5.93
C TRP A 12 -27.35 1.38 -6.69
N THR A 13 -28.31 0.86 -7.47
CA THR A 13 -29.39 1.67 -8.05
C THR A 13 -30.16 2.43 -6.96
N THR A 14 -30.54 1.76 -5.88
CA THR A 14 -31.25 2.41 -4.77
C THR A 14 -30.40 3.36 -3.95
N ARG A 15 -29.07 3.21 -4.00
CA ARG A 15 -28.11 4.03 -3.26
C ARG A 15 -27.60 5.27 -4.02
N ALA A 16 -27.88 5.37 -5.32
CA ALA A 16 -27.28 6.40 -6.18
C ALA A 16 -27.49 7.83 -5.67
N GLU A 17 -28.71 8.18 -5.27
CA GLU A 17 -29.03 9.51 -4.75
C GLU A 17 -28.32 9.80 -3.41
N GLY A 18 -28.46 8.91 -2.43
CA GLY A 18 -27.82 9.09 -1.10
C GLY A 18 -26.29 9.08 -1.18
N TYR A 19 -25.71 8.31 -2.11
CA TYR A 19 -24.25 8.32 -2.32
C TYR A 19 -23.80 9.59 -3.04
N SER A 20 -24.67 10.18 -3.89
CA SER A 20 -24.45 11.49 -4.50
C SER A 20 -24.39 12.61 -3.46
N GLU A 21 -25.24 12.58 -2.43
CA GLU A 21 -25.21 13.56 -1.34
C GLU A 21 -23.87 13.54 -0.61
N VAL A 22 -23.31 12.35 -0.35
CA VAL A 22 -21.97 12.21 0.22
C VAL A 22 -20.91 12.85 -0.71
N ASN A 23 -20.95 12.53 -2.00
CA ASN A 23 -20.03 13.11 -2.98
C ASN A 23 -20.14 14.64 -3.08
N HIS A 24 -21.33 15.20 -2.95
CA HIS A 24 -21.51 16.65 -2.90
C HIS A 24 -20.87 17.28 -1.66
N LYS A 25 -20.95 16.64 -0.50
CA LYS A 25 -20.22 17.08 0.71
C LYS A 25 -18.70 17.08 0.45
N GLU A 26 -18.16 16.00 -0.11
CA GLU A 26 -16.73 15.88 -0.45
C GLU A 26 -16.28 16.93 -1.49
N LEU A 27 -17.06 17.14 -2.57
CA LEU A 27 -16.76 18.11 -3.63
C LEU A 27 -16.74 19.56 -3.13
N ASN A 28 -17.51 19.90 -2.10
CA ASN A 28 -17.57 21.22 -1.49
C ASN A 28 -16.67 21.37 -0.26
N GLY A 29 -16.06 20.28 0.20
CA GLY A 29 -15.19 20.21 1.37
C GLY A 29 -13.70 20.33 1.05
N MET A 30 -12.88 20.29 2.10
CA MET A 30 -11.40 20.23 1.97
C MET A 30 -10.92 18.93 1.29
N GLN A 31 -11.71 17.88 1.33
CA GLN A 31 -11.42 16.58 0.76
C GLN A 31 -11.12 16.64 -0.73
N LYS A 32 -11.85 17.47 -1.48
CA LYS A 32 -11.61 17.71 -2.90
C LYS A 32 -10.15 18.04 -3.21
N GLY A 33 -9.59 18.99 -2.49
CA GLY A 33 -8.18 19.41 -2.64
C GLY A 33 -7.21 18.30 -2.26
N ALA A 34 -7.46 17.65 -1.12
CA ALA A 34 -6.64 16.55 -0.63
C ALA A 34 -6.58 15.37 -1.62
N TRP A 35 -7.73 14.93 -2.14
CA TRP A 35 -7.80 13.88 -3.15
C TRP A 35 -7.08 14.27 -4.45
N LEU A 36 -7.27 15.50 -4.93
CA LEU A 36 -6.63 15.96 -6.15
C LEU A 36 -5.09 15.98 -6.01
N GLU A 37 -4.55 16.38 -4.87
CA GLU A 37 -3.11 16.35 -4.61
C GLU A 37 -2.57 14.91 -4.56
N VAL A 38 -3.28 13.99 -3.91
CA VAL A 38 -2.91 12.57 -3.90
C VAL A 38 -2.85 12.00 -5.32
N LEU A 39 -3.88 12.22 -6.13
CA LEU A 39 -3.95 11.72 -7.49
C LEU A 39 -2.84 12.32 -8.38
N LYS A 40 -2.67 13.64 -8.36
CA LYS A 40 -1.64 14.35 -9.15
C LYS A 40 -0.22 13.90 -8.81
N GLY A 41 0.05 13.59 -7.54
CA GLY A 41 1.34 13.07 -7.11
C GLY A 41 1.67 11.67 -7.66
N GLN A 42 0.69 10.99 -8.25
CA GLN A 42 0.84 9.65 -8.83
C GLN A 42 0.87 9.65 -10.37
N PHE A 43 0.50 10.75 -11.01
CA PHE A 43 0.38 10.82 -12.47
C PHE A 43 1.73 10.97 -13.15
N PRO A 44 1.87 10.49 -14.41
CA PRO A 44 3.09 10.67 -15.19
C PRO A 44 3.32 12.15 -15.54
N GLU A 45 4.58 12.51 -15.73
CA GLU A 45 4.99 13.85 -16.19
C GLU A 45 4.67 14.05 -17.69
N LYS A 46 3.39 14.31 -18.00
CA LYS A 46 2.86 14.59 -19.34
C LYS A 46 1.92 15.80 -19.29
N ALA A 47 1.62 16.38 -20.45
CA ALA A 47 0.56 17.37 -20.55
C ALA A 47 -0.80 16.75 -20.13
N LYS A 48 -1.62 17.49 -19.38
CA LYS A 48 -2.84 16.94 -18.76
C LYS A 48 -3.81 16.33 -19.75
N ASP A 49 -3.93 16.88 -20.93
CA ASP A 49 -4.79 16.42 -22.03
C ASP A 49 -4.22 15.21 -22.80
N GLU A 50 -2.95 14.87 -22.58
CA GLU A 50 -2.30 13.68 -23.12
C GLU A 50 -2.41 12.47 -22.19
N ILE A 51 -2.69 12.68 -20.89
CA ILE A 51 -2.86 11.61 -19.91
C ILE A 51 -4.26 11.01 -20.08
N LYS A 52 -4.32 9.75 -20.49
CA LYS A 52 -5.57 8.98 -20.57
C LYS A 52 -5.85 8.33 -19.23
N ILE A 53 -6.94 8.73 -18.59
CA ILE A 53 -7.33 8.28 -17.25
C ILE A 53 -8.63 7.47 -17.37
N LEU A 54 -8.67 6.30 -16.75
CA LEU A 54 -9.86 5.50 -16.58
C LEU A 54 -10.22 5.44 -15.08
N ASP A 55 -11.45 5.84 -14.75
CA ASP A 55 -12.03 5.69 -13.41
C ASP A 55 -13.05 4.56 -13.43
N ILE A 56 -12.78 3.48 -12.68
CA ILE A 56 -13.58 2.25 -12.68
C ILE A 56 -14.41 2.17 -11.39
N GLY A 57 -15.73 1.95 -11.56
CA GLY A 57 -16.68 2.04 -10.46
C GLY A 57 -16.85 3.49 -10.01
N THR A 58 -17.05 4.37 -10.99
CA THR A 58 -17.07 5.82 -10.78
C THR A 58 -18.17 6.29 -9.81
N GLY A 59 -19.22 5.47 -9.62
CA GLY A 59 -20.36 5.84 -8.81
C GLY A 59 -20.97 7.18 -9.25
N PRO A 60 -21.29 8.10 -8.31
CA PRO A 60 -21.83 9.42 -8.63
C PRO A 60 -20.79 10.41 -9.22
N GLY A 61 -19.56 9.98 -9.55
CA GLY A 61 -18.61 10.73 -10.35
C GLY A 61 -17.64 11.65 -9.60
N PHE A 62 -17.29 11.35 -8.36
CA PHE A 62 -16.40 12.23 -7.57
C PHE A 62 -15.03 12.44 -8.25
N PHE A 63 -14.31 11.36 -8.60
CA PHE A 63 -12.99 11.47 -9.22
C PHE A 63 -13.03 12.11 -10.62
N PRO A 64 -13.93 11.72 -11.52
CA PRO A 64 -14.02 12.39 -12.82
C PRO A 64 -14.26 13.88 -12.71
N VAL A 65 -15.12 14.33 -11.78
CA VAL A 65 -15.43 15.75 -11.60
C VAL A 65 -14.19 16.53 -11.15
N ILE A 66 -13.50 16.09 -10.10
CA ILE A 66 -12.32 16.83 -9.60
C ILE A 66 -11.16 16.84 -10.61
N LEU A 67 -11.01 15.76 -11.38
CA LEU A 67 -9.98 15.66 -12.42
C LEU A 67 -10.33 16.53 -13.64
N ALA A 68 -11.60 16.53 -14.08
CA ALA A 68 -12.05 17.37 -15.18
C ALA A 68 -11.94 18.87 -14.85
N GLU A 69 -12.29 19.28 -13.62
CA GLU A 69 -12.05 20.66 -13.14
C GLU A 69 -10.57 21.02 -13.14
N ALA A 70 -9.70 20.07 -12.82
CA ALA A 70 -8.25 20.27 -12.85
C ALA A 70 -7.67 20.27 -14.28
N GLY A 71 -8.50 20.04 -15.32
CA GLY A 71 -8.14 20.11 -16.73
C GLY A 71 -7.77 18.78 -17.38
N TYR A 72 -7.98 17.65 -16.72
CA TYR A 72 -7.78 16.32 -17.30
C TYR A 72 -9.00 15.88 -18.14
N LYS A 73 -8.78 14.91 -19.03
CA LYS A 73 -9.84 14.15 -19.70
C LYS A 73 -9.95 12.79 -19.01
N VAL A 74 -11.17 12.35 -18.70
CA VAL A 74 -11.42 11.12 -17.94
C VAL A 74 -12.43 10.26 -18.67
N THR A 75 -12.15 8.97 -18.76
CA THR A 75 -13.15 7.95 -19.08
C THR A 75 -13.61 7.35 -17.74
N ALA A 76 -14.92 7.35 -17.51
CA ALA A 76 -15.54 6.92 -16.27
C ALA A 76 -16.51 5.77 -16.56
N VAL A 77 -16.33 4.63 -15.88
CA VAL A 77 -17.20 3.47 -16.09
C VAL A 77 -17.84 3.02 -14.79
N ASP A 78 -19.09 2.57 -14.89
CA ASP A 78 -19.83 1.94 -13.79
C ASP A 78 -20.75 0.85 -14.33
N TYR A 79 -21.02 -0.16 -13.52
CA TYR A 79 -21.98 -1.22 -13.89
C TYR A 79 -23.44 -0.77 -13.76
N THR A 80 -23.70 0.24 -12.91
CA THR A 80 -25.04 0.72 -12.56
C THR A 80 -25.41 1.97 -13.38
N GLN A 81 -26.42 1.87 -14.22
CA GLN A 81 -26.87 2.99 -15.07
C GLN A 81 -27.25 4.22 -14.25
N GLU A 82 -27.95 4.03 -13.11
CA GLU A 82 -28.37 5.14 -12.23
C GLU A 82 -27.18 5.89 -11.63
N MET A 83 -26.07 5.20 -11.36
CA MET A 83 -24.81 5.84 -10.93
C MET A 83 -24.26 6.75 -12.03
N LEU A 84 -24.20 6.27 -13.27
CA LEU A 84 -23.72 7.06 -14.41
C LEU A 84 -24.61 8.28 -14.70
N ASP A 85 -25.94 8.12 -14.63
CA ASP A 85 -26.86 9.22 -14.83
C ASP A 85 -26.71 10.28 -13.73
N THR A 86 -26.46 9.83 -12.51
CA THR A 86 -26.15 10.71 -11.37
C THR A 86 -24.78 11.39 -11.55
N ALA A 87 -23.76 10.66 -11.98
CA ALA A 87 -22.45 11.22 -12.28
C ALA A 87 -22.49 12.30 -13.36
N LYS A 88 -23.29 12.09 -14.42
CA LYS A 88 -23.52 13.10 -15.48
C LYS A 88 -24.20 14.36 -14.92
N ARG A 89 -25.21 14.20 -14.03
CA ARG A 89 -25.85 15.34 -13.36
C ARG A 89 -24.84 16.12 -12.51
N ASN A 90 -24.02 15.42 -11.74
CA ASN A 90 -23.01 16.03 -10.88
C ASN A 90 -21.89 16.72 -11.68
N ALA A 91 -21.50 16.16 -12.82
CA ALA A 91 -20.48 16.74 -13.69
C ALA A 91 -20.96 18.02 -14.40
N GLY A 92 -22.26 18.15 -14.71
CA GLY A 92 -22.80 19.32 -15.36
C GLY A 92 -22.03 19.70 -16.65
N ASN A 93 -21.50 20.90 -16.70
CA ASN A 93 -20.73 21.41 -17.85
C ASN A 93 -19.39 20.69 -18.07
N LEU A 94 -18.89 19.92 -17.08
CA LEU A 94 -17.66 19.16 -17.19
C LEU A 94 -17.82 17.89 -18.03
N CYS A 95 -19.05 17.50 -18.39
CA CYS A 95 -19.33 16.35 -19.27
C CYS A 95 -18.58 16.40 -20.62
N GLU A 96 -18.17 17.59 -21.09
CA GLU A 96 -17.33 17.71 -22.29
C GLU A 96 -15.92 17.11 -22.13
N ARG A 97 -15.48 16.92 -20.88
CA ARG A 97 -14.16 16.35 -20.52
C ARG A 97 -14.25 14.93 -19.98
N ILE A 98 -15.46 14.39 -19.79
CA ILE A 98 -15.68 13.09 -19.19
C ILE A 98 -16.51 12.22 -20.11
N SER A 99 -16.01 11.07 -20.53
CA SER A 99 -16.80 10.01 -21.15
C SER A 99 -17.38 9.11 -20.07
N PHE A 100 -18.69 8.79 -20.17
CA PHE A 100 -19.37 7.92 -19.21
C PHE A 100 -19.94 6.71 -19.93
N ASP A 101 -19.46 5.52 -19.61
CA ASP A 101 -19.83 4.28 -20.27
C ASP A 101 -20.24 3.21 -19.24
N LYS A 102 -21.32 2.46 -19.56
CA LYS A 102 -21.78 1.35 -18.72
C LYS A 102 -20.95 0.11 -19.02
N MET A 103 -20.13 -0.34 -18.05
CA MET A 103 -19.27 -1.51 -18.19
C MET A 103 -19.16 -2.31 -16.90
N ASP A 104 -18.87 -3.60 -17.02
CA ASP A 104 -18.44 -4.45 -15.91
C ASP A 104 -16.92 -4.27 -15.68
N ALA A 105 -16.54 -3.92 -14.47
CA ALA A 105 -15.14 -3.77 -14.06
C ALA A 105 -14.29 -5.05 -14.29
N GLN A 106 -14.95 -6.20 -14.40
CA GLN A 106 -14.35 -7.51 -14.64
C GLN A 106 -14.28 -7.88 -16.13
N ASN A 107 -14.85 -7.05 -17.00
CA ASN A 107 -14.86 -7.26 -18.46
C ASN A 107 -14.98 -5.91 -19.19
N LEU A 108 -13.86 -5.24 -19.38
CA LEU A 108 -13.79 -3.91 -19.99
C LEU A 108 -13.78 -3.99 -21.51
N GLU A 109 -14.61 -3.18 -22.16
CA GLU A 109 -14.73 -3.12 -23.63
C GLU A 109 -13.70 -2.17 -24.28
N PHE A 110 -12.52 -2.06 -23.70
CA PHE A 110 -11.40 -1.27 -24.25
C PHE A 110 -10.34 -2.18 -24.87
N GLU A 111 -9.62 -1.65 -25.84
CA GLU A 111 -8.41 -2.28 -26.38
C GLU A 111 -7.31 -2.38 -25.30
N ASP A 112 -6.33 -3.23 -25.56
CA ASP A 112 -5.13 -3.33 -24.72
C ASP A 112 -4.33 -2.04 -24.77
N ASP A 113 -3.61 -1.70 -23.67
CA ASP A 113 -2.61 -0.63 -23.65
C ASP A 113 -3.17 0.78 -23.98
N VAL A 114 -4.37 1.10 -23.54
CA VAL A 114 -5.04 2.37 -23.83
C VAL A 114 -4.74 3.46 -22.83
N PHE A 115 -4.73 3.14 -21.52
CA PHE A 115 -4.72 4.13 -20.44
C PHE A 115 -3.34 4.31 -19.81
N ASP A 116 -3.00 5.55 -19.48
CA ASP A 116 -1.81 5.87 -18.70
C ASP A 116 -2.04 5.64 -17.20
N VAL A 117 -3.30 5.84 -16.74
CA VAL A 117 -3.68 5.67 -15.33
C VAL A 117 -5.06 5.02 -15.25
N VAL A 118 -5.17 4.01 -14.41
CA VAL A 118 -6.45 3.40 -13.99
C VAL A 118 -6.64 3.71 -12.51
N ILE A 119 -7.81 4.21 -12.15
CA ILE A 119 -8.17 4.57 -10.77
C ILE A 119 -9.42 3.79 -10.38
N SER A 120 -9.51 3.37 -9.12
CA SER A 120 -10.72 2.81 -8.53
C SER A 120 -10.81 3.18 -7.06
N ARG A 121 -12.03 3.46 -6.54
CA ARG A 121 -12.27 3.76 -5.13
C ARG A 121 -13.48 2.99 -4.62
N ASN A 122 -13.31 2.25 -3.51
CA ASN A 122 -14.37 1.52 -2.82
C ASN A 122 -15.09 0.49 -3.69
N LEU A 123 -14.39 -0.15 -4.63
CA LEU A 123 -14.99 -1.07 -5.58
C LEU A 123 -14.54 -2.52 -5.42
N THR A 124 -13.24 -2.78 -5.24
CA THR A 124 -12.69 -4.15 -5.33
C THR A 124 -13.28 -5.11 -4.30
N TRP A 125 -13.62 -4.63 -3.11
CA TRP A 125 -14.28 -5.44 -2.08
C TRP A 125 -15.64 -6.01 -2.54
N ASN A 126 -16.34 -5.32 -3.47
CA ASN A 126 -17.68 -5.63 -3.95
C ASN A 126 -17.70 -6.37 -5.30
N LEU A 127 -16.56 -6.89 -5.75
CA LEU A 127 -16.44 -7.63 -7.01
C LEU A 127 -16.58 -9.14 -6.78
N LYS A 128 -17.34 -9.80 -7.65
CA LYS A 128 -17.50 -11.25 -7.65
C LYS A 128 -16.20 -11.98 -8.02
N ASP A 129 -15.44 -11.42 -8.95
CA ASP A 129 -14.13 -11.92 -9.37
C ASP A 129 -13.10 -10.79 -9.39
N PRO A 130 -12.55 -10.41 -8.24
CA PRO A 130 -11.54 -9.34 -8.15
C PRO A 130 -10.23 -9.69 -8.87
N LYS A 131 -9.91 -10.99 -9.05
CA LYS A 131 -8.73 -11.41 -9.82
C LYS A 131 -8.90 -11.03 -11.28
N ARG A 132 -10.04 -11.40 -11.86
CA ARG A 132 -10.38 -11.05 -13.24
C ARG A 132 -10.42 -9.53 -13.46
N ALA A 133 -10.93 -8.78 -12.48
CA ALA A 133 -10.92 -7.32 -12.55
C ALA A 133 -9.49 -6.76 -12.65
N TYR A 134 -8.58 -7.20 -11.78
CA TYR A 134 -7.19 -6.76 -11.83
C TYR A 134 -6.46 -7.16 -13.12
N GLU A 135 -6.76 -8.34 -13.69
CA GLU A 135 -6.26 -8.76 -15.00
C GLU A 135 -6.74 -7.82 -16.13
N GLU A 136 -8.03 -7.46 -16.13
CA GLU A 136 -8.60 -6.50 -17.09
C GLU A 136 -8.00 -5.09 -16.91
N TRP A 137 -7.83 -4.64 -15.68
CA TRP A 137 -7.22 -3.33 -15.40
C TRP A 137 -5.75 -3.30 -15.83
N CYS A 138 -5.03 -4.40 -15.65
CA CYS A 138 -3.67 -4.57 -16.19
C CYS A 138 -3.70 -4.55 -17.72
N ARG A 139 -4.63 -5.26 -18.37
CA ARG A 139 -4.72 -5.36 -19.83
C ARG A 139 -4.89 -3.99 -20.48
N VAL A 140 -5.80 -3.16 -19.96
CA VAL A 140 -6.12 -1.84 -20.55
C VAL A 140 -5.10 -0.75 -20.21
N LEU A 141 -4.26 -0.95 -19.19
CA LEU A 141 -3.13 -0.06 -18.90
C LEU A 141 -2.04 -0.21 -19.96
N LYS A 142 -1.42 0.89 -20.35
CA LYS A 142 -0.18 0.89 -21.14
C LYS A 142 0.97 0.26 -20.33
N PRO A 143 1.98 -0.34 -20.99
CA PRO A 143 3.26 -0.62 -20.35
C PRO A 143 3.79 0.64 -19.63
N GLY A 144 4.27 0.51 -18.39
CA GLY A 144 4.63 1.65 -17.53
C GLY A 144 3.44 2.47 -16.99
N GLY A 145 2.20 2.14 -17.38
CA GLY A 145 0.97 2.77 -16.87
C GLY A 145 0.69 2.38 -15.41
N LYS A 146 -0.03 3.23 -14.69
CA LYS A 146 -0.20 3.12 -13.25
C LYS A 146 -1.63 2.78 -12.83
N LEU A 147 -1.77 1.78 -11.97
CA LEU A 147 -2.99 1.47 -11.23
C LEU A 147 -2.99 2.19 -9.88
N LEU A 148 -4.10 2.83 -9.53
CA LEU A 148 -4.37 3.42 -8.22
C LEU A 148 -5.67 2.84 -7.69
N ASN A 149 -5.61 1.98 -6.67
CA ASN A 149 -6.80 1.42 -6.04
C ASN A 149 -6.91 1.87 -4.59
N PHE A 150 -8.02 2.50 -4.23
CA PHE A 150 -8.36 2.98 -2.90
C PHE A 150 -9.49 2.13 -2.33
N ASP A 151 -9.24 1.37 -1.27
CA ASP A 151 -10.24 0.48 -0.70
C ASP A 151 -10.00 0.23 0.80
N ALA A 152 -10.86 -0.52 1.45
CA ALA A 152 -10.73 -0.92 2.86
C ALA A 152 -11.29 -2.33 3.09
N ASN A 153 -11.06 -2.87 4.29
CA ASN A 153 -11.68 -4.12 4.74
C ASN A 153 -13.09 -3.87 5.30
N TRP A 154 -13.98 -3.29 4.47
CA TRP A 154 -15.26 -2.73 4.89
C TRP A 154 -16.13 -3.67 5.74
N TYR A 155 -16.13 -4.96 5.43
CA TYR A 155 -16.97 -5.97 6.07
C TYR A 155 -16.19 -7.08 6.76
N GLY A 156 -14.92 -6.84 7.08
CA GLY A 156 -14.07 -7.79 7.82
C GLY A 156 -14.62 -8.14 9.19
N TYR A 157 -15.41 -7.26 9.79
CA TYR A 157 -16.09 -7.48 11.07
C TYR A 157 -17.15 -8.61 11.06
N LEU A 158 -17.62 -9.01 9.88
CA LEU A 158 -18.53 -10.15 9.72
C LEU A 158 -17.84 -11.50 9.95
N TYR A 159 -16.50 -11.54 9.91
CA TYR A 159 -15.69 -12.76 9.95
C TYR A 159 -14.71 -12.82 11.11
N ASP A 160 -14.52 -11.72 11.83
CA ASP A 160 -13.50 -11.58 12.86
C ASP A 160 -14.07 -10.87 14.08
N GLU A 161 -13.96 -11.51 15.26
CA GLU A 161 -14.56 -11.03 16.52
C GLU A 161 -13.87 -9.74 17.02
N GLU A 162 -12.55 -9.61 16.88
CA GLU A 162 -11.82 -8.39 17.29
C GLU A 162 -12.23 -7.20 16.42
N LYS A 163 -12.35 -7.43 15.10
CA LYS A 163 -12.83 -6.41 14.16
C LYS A 163 -14.28 -6.02 14.45
N ARG A 164 -15.11 -6.99 14.85
CA ARG A 164 -16.50 -6.73 15.24
C ARG A 164 -16.56 -5.84 16.48
N LEU A 165 -15.77 -6.13 17.49
CA LEU A 165 -15.70 -5.29 18.70
C LEU A 165 -15.23 -3.86 18.38
N SER A 166 -14.21 -3.74 17.54
CA SER A 166 -13.71 -2.42 17.08
C SER A 166 -14.78 -1.65 16.29
N TYR A 167 -15.51 -2.34 15.41
CA TYR A 167 -16.63 -1.74 14.68
C TYR A 167 -17.76 -1.26 15.63
N GLU A 168 -18.08 -2.04 16.66
CA GLU A 168 -19.08 -1.63 17.67
C GLU A 168 -18.61 -0.42 18.51
N GLU A 169 -17.30 -0.29 18.73
CA GLU A 169 -16.72 0.90 19.37
C GLU A 169 -16.84 2.14 18.50
N ASP A 170 -16.59 2.02 17.18
CA ASP A 170 -16.82 3.12 16.24
C ASP A 170 -18.28 3.60 16.31
N ARG A 171 -19.25 2.69 16.30
CA ARG A 171 -20.69 3.05 16.40
C ARG A 171 -21.01 3.82 17.68
N LYS A 172 -20.47 3.38 18.83
CA LYS A 172 -20.61 4.08 20.10
C LYS A 172 -19.96 5.47 20.09
N SER A 173 -18.82 5.59 19.44
CA SER A 173 -18.11 6.88 19.32
C SER A 173 -18.90 7.86 18.46
N VAL A 174 -19.44 7.42 17.33
CA VAL A 174 -20.29 8.22 16.44
C VAL A 174 -21.56 8.70 17.19
N GLU A 175 -22.22 7.81 17.94
CA GLU A 175 -23.38 8.14 18.74
C GLU A 175 -23.05 9.18 19.84
N SER A 176 -21.92 9.00 20.54
CA SER A 176 -21.51 9.89 21.63
C SER A 176 -21.17 11.31 21.15
N GLU A 177 -20.64 11.42 19.94
CA GLU A 177 -20.29 12.71 19.28
C GLU A 177 -21.47 13.32 18.51
N HIS A 178 -22.65 12.67 18.54
CA HIS A 178 -23.86 13.09 17.83
C HIS A 178 -23.67 13.29 16.33
N LEU A 179 -22.86 12.45 15.70
CA LEU A 179 -22.61 12.47 14.27
C LEU A 179 -23.58 11.54 13.51
N ASP A 180 -23.70 11.78 12.21
CA ASP A 180 -24.44 10.86 11.34
C ASP A 180 -23.71 9.51 11.26
N ASP A 181 -24.43 8.43 11.55
CA ASP A 181 -23.91 7.08 11.40
C ASP A 181 -24.06 6.63 9.95
N HIS A 182 -22.93 6.57 9.25
CA HIS A 182 -22.89 6.26 7.83
C HIS A 182 -23.36 4.83 7.46
N TYR A 183 -23.31 3.89 8.41
CA TYR A 183 -23.85 2.54 8.22
C TYR A 183 -25.36 2.51 8.39
N LEU A 184 -25.90 3.18 9.41
CA LEU A 184 -27.34 3.21 9.70
C LEU A 184 -28.15 4.02 8.67
N CYS A 185 -27.50 4.94 7.95
CA CYS A 185 -28.12 5.66 6.83
C CYS A 185 -28.36 4.78 5.59
N THR A 186 -28.05 3.47 5.66
CA THR A 186 -28.13 2.55 4.52
C THR A 186 -28.97 1.32 4.88
N ASP A 187 -29.34 0.51 3.88
CA ASP A 187 -29.86 -0.84 4.09
C ASP A 187 -28.68 -1.78 4.40
N ILE A 188 -28.14 -1.65 5.63
CA ILE A 188 -26.94 -2.38 6.06
C ILE A 188 -27.18 -3.89 6.03
N ASP A 189 -28.37 -4.37 6.44
CA ASP A 189 -28.70 -5.80 6.45
C ASP A 189 -28.61 -6.42 5.05
N ARG A 190 -29.03 -5.66 4.05
CA ARG A 190 -28.95 -6.10 2.66
C ARG A 190 -27.50 -6.08 2.15
N MET A 191 -26.75 -5.08 2.51
CA MET A 191 -25.34 -4.97 2.10
C MET A 191 -24.47 -6.04 2.79
N GLU A 192 -24.69 -6.33 4.06
CA GLU A 192 -24.00 -7.43 4.76
C GLU A 192 -24.28 -8.79 4.11
N LYS A 193 -25.53 -9.05 3.68
CA LYS A 193 -25.85 -10.27 2.93
C LYS A 193 -25.11 -10.36 1.58
N ILE A 194 -24.89 -9.23 0.93
CA ILE A 194 -24.05 -9.17 -0.28
C ILE A 194 -22.59 -9.40 0.11
N ALA A 195 -22.08 -8.70 1.11
CA ALA A 195 -20.70 -8.78 1.57
C ALA A 195 -20.28 -10.20 2.00
N LEU A 196 -21.20 -10.95 2.65
CA LEU A 196 -20.98 -12.35 2.99
C LEU A 196 -20.76 -13.28 1.78
N GLN A 197 -21.09 -12.83 0.57
CA GLN A 197 -20.90 -13.57 -0.67
C GLN A 197 -19.68 -13.07 -1.46
N MET A 198 -19.04 -11.96 -1.01
CA MET A 198 -17.90 -11.36 -1.70
C MET A 198 -16.59 -12.02 -1.28
N PRO A 199 -15.73 -12.40 -2.24
CA PRO A 199 -14.52 -13.16 -1.95
C PRO A 199 -13.52 -12.38 -1.09
N LEU A 200 -13.49 -11.04 -1.18
CA LEU A 200 -12.53 -10.22 -0.43
C LEU A 200 -13.01 -9.80 0.96
N SER A 201 -14.29 -10.03 1.32
CA SER A 201 -14.81 -9.62 2.63
C SER A 201 -14.17 -10.39 3.80
N SER A 202 -13.79 -11.66 3.60
CA SER A 202 -13.11 -12.49 4.60
C SER A 202 -11.58 -12.43 4.52
N ILE A 203 -11.03 -11.76 3.50
CA ILE A 203 -9.59 -11.71 3.25
C ILE A 203 -9.01 -10.43 3.84
N ASN A 204 -7.85 -10.56 4.49
CA ASN A 204 -7.14 -9.41 5.00
C ASN A 204 -6.42 -8.68 3.86
N ARG A 205 -6.86 -7.46 3.58
CA ARG A 205 -6.31 -6.57 2.58
C ARG A 205 -5.50 -5.45 3.27
N PRO A 206 -4.53 -4.86 2.61
CA PRO A 206 -4.15 -4.93 1.18
C PRO A 206 -3.10 -6.00 0.82
N SER A 207 -2.74 -6.89 1.73
CA SER A 207 -1.66 -7.87 1.49
C SER A 207 -1.98 -8.82 0.33
N TRP A 208 -3.24 -9.29 0.27
CA TRP A 208 -3.70 -10.13 -0.84
C TRP A 208 -3.59 -9.41 -2.19
N ASP A 209 -4.02 -8.15 -2.25
CA ASP A 209 -3.95 -7.34 -3.46
C ASP A 209 -2.51 -7.16 -3.95
N ARG A 210 -1.61 -6.80 -3.02
CA ARG A 210 -0.19 -6.63 -3.31
C ARG A 210 0.43 -7.88 -3.88
N LYS A 211 0.14 -9.04 -3.27
CA LYS A 211 0.64 -10.34 -3.75
C LYS A 211 0.11 -10.63 -5.14
N PHE A 212 -1.22 -10.53 -5.33
CA PHE A 212 -1.85 -10.82 -6.61
C PHE A 212 -1.31 -9.94 -7.74
N LEU A 213 -1.20 -8.63 -7.50
CA LEU A 213 -0.72 -7.69 -8.51
C LEU A 213 0.75 -7.96 -8.90
N LYS A 214 1.62 -8.27 -7.94
CA LYS A 214 3.01 -8.65 -8.23
C LYS A 214 3.15 -9.90 -9.10
N GLU A 215 2.24 -10.87 -8.90
CA GLU A 215 2.23 -12.14 -9.65
C GLU A 215 1.56 -12.00 -11.02
N ASN A 216 0.76 -10.93 -11.25
CA ASN A 216 -0.10 -10.77 -12.43
C ASN A 216 0.15 -9.46 -13.20
N GLY A 217 1.37 -9.26 -13.67
CA GLY A 217 1.68 -8.23 -14.66
C GLY A 217 2.02 -6.85 -14.11
N PHE A 218 2.11 -6.68 -12.79
CA PHE A 218 2.52 -5.42 -12.17
C PHE A 218 3.89 -5.52 -11.49
N GLU A 219 4.56 -4.39 -11.42
CA GLU A 219 5.80 -4.16 -10.68
C GLU A 219 5.64 -2.93 -9.78
N SER A 220 6.63 -2.61 -8.96
CA SER A 220 6.63 -1.43 -8.10
C SER A 220 5.33 -1.27 -7.28
N VAL A 221 4.76 -2.40 -6.80
CA VAL A 221 3.50 -2.40 -6.06
C VAL A 221 3.71 -1.85 -4.66
N ALA A 222 3.32 -0.61 -4.45
CA ALA A 222 3.37 0.09 -3.17
C ALA A 222 2.00 0.15 -2.50
N VAL A 223 2.00 0.17 -1.16
CA VAL A 223 0.78 0.27 -0.34
C VAL A 223 0.93 1.42 0.64
N ASP A 224 -0.09 2.28 0.72
CA ASP A 224 -0.20 3.35 1.71
C ASP A 224 -1.43 3.09 2.60
N THR A 225 -1.21 2.61 3.81
CA THR A 225 -2.28 2.37 4.81
C THR A 225 -2.64 3.61 5.61
N GLY A 226 -1.95 4.73 5.40
CA GLY A 226 -2.20 6.02 6.04
C GLY A 226 -2.96 7.01 5.17
N ILE A 227 -3.36 6.65 3.95
CA ILE A 227 -4.03 7.53 2.99
C ILE A 227 -5.29 8.19 3.57
N TRP A 228 -6.08 7.46 4.35
CA TRP A 228 -7.30 7.94 4.98
C TRP A 228 -7.09 9.14 5.89
N GLN A 229 -5.93 9.25 6.55
CA GLN A 229 -5.61 10.39 7.41
C GLN A 229 -5.52 11.71 6.64
N ARG A 230 -5.18 11.64 5.35
CA ARG A 230 -5.03 12.78 4.45
C ARG A 230 -6.31 13.17 3.73
N VAL A 231 -7.15 12.18 3.39
CA VAL A 231 -8.29 12.39 2.49
C VAL A 231 -9.65 12.36 3.17
N TRP A 232 -9.78 11.76 4.35
CA TRP A 232 -11.03 11.69 5.08
C TRP A 232 -11.30 12.91 5.96
N SER A 233 -12.57 13.28 6.06
CA SER A 233 -13.06 14.24 7.05
C SER A 233 -12.93 13.69 8.47
N GLN A 234 -13.11 14.53 9.49
CA GLN A 234 -13.12 14.05 10.88
C GLN A 234 -14.29 13.11 11.15
N GLU A 235 -15.44 13.36 10.53
CA GLU A 235 -16.62 12.51 10.62
C GLU A 235 -16.37 11.11 10.06
N GLU A 236 -15.73 11.00 8.87
CA GLU A 236 -15.35 9.71 8.29
C GLU A 236 -14.28 8.99 9.12
N LYS A 237 -13.32 9.71 9.69
CA LYS A 237 -12.30 9.14 10.59
C LYS A 237 -12.90 8.49 11.82
N LEU A 238 -14.01 9.02 12.35
CA LEU A 238 -14.74 8.44 13.47
C LEU A 238 -15.64 7.29 13.01
N ASN A 239 -16.35 7.45 11.89
CA ASN A 239 -17.22 6.41 11.35
C ASN A 239 -16.49 5.13 10.95
N TYR A 240 -15.24 5.24 10.46
CA TYR A 240 -14.50 4.15 9.83
C TYR A 240 -13.13 3.90 10.47
N HIS A 241 -12.95 4.26 11.75
CA HIS A 241 -11.68 4.11 12.45
C HIS A 241 -11.19 2.65 12.44
N SER A 242 -12.10 1.69 12.63
CA SER A 242 -11.82 0.25 12.61
C SER A 242 -11.56 -0.33 11.21
N THR A 243 -11.93 0.41 10.16
CA THR A 243 -11.79 -0.02 8.76
C THR A 243 -11.05 1.03 7.92
N PRO A 244 -9.80 1.37 8.27
CA PRO A 244 -9.05 2.43 7.60
C PRO A 244 -8.80 2.11 6.12
N MET A 245 -9.00 3.13 5.27
CA MET A 245 -8.72 3.02 3.84
C MET A 245 -7.22 2.88 3.59
N PHE A 246 -6.87 2.06 2.63
CA PHE A 246 -5.54 1.96 2.04
C PHE A 246 -5.55 2.40 0.57
N MET A 247 -4.40 2.82 0.07
CA MET A 247 -4.13 3.00 -1.35
C MET A 247 -3.12 1.95 -1.81
N ILE A 248 -3.39 1.35 -2.95
CA ILE A 248 -2.41 0.56 -3.69
C ILE A 248 -2.04 1.34 -4.93
N SER A 249 -0.75 1.52 -5.17
CA SER A 249 -0.22 1.98 -6.45
C SER A 249 0.66 0.90 -7.05
N ALA A 250 0.44 0.60 -8.33
CA ALA A 250 1.18 -0.44 -9.04
C ALA A 250 1.44 0.00 -10.48
N VAL A 251 2.61 -0.33 -11.02
CA VAL A 251 3.01 -0.01 -12.40
C VAL A 251 2.91 -1.28 -13.24
N LYS A 252 2.24 -1.19 -14.40
CA LYS A 252 2.23 -2.30 -15.36
C LYS A 252 3.63 -2.52 -15.92
N LYS A 253 4.09 -3.78 -15.93
CA LYS A 253 5.39 -4.15 -16.49
C LYS A 253 5.52 -3.72 -17.96
N GLU A 254 6.71 -3.26 -18.32
CA GLU A 254 7.06 -3.00 -19.72
C GLU A 254 6.98 -4.32 -20.53
N LYS A 255 6.66 -4.22 -21.83
CA LYS A 255 6.75 -5.37 -22.73
C LYS A 255 8.22 -5.64 -23.04
N ASP A 256 8.68 -6.86 -22.80
CA ASP A 256 10.01 -7.31 -23.22
C ASP A 256 10.14 -7.22 -24.76
N ILE A 257 10.92 -6.27 -25.27
CA ILE A 257 11.16 -6.06 -26.72
C ILE A 257 11.97 -7.23 -27.35
N TRP A 258 12.40 -8.21 -26.55
CA TRP A 258 13.34 -9.26 -26.99
C TRP A 258 12.74 -10.69 -27.05
N SER A 259 11.42 -10.89 -26.99
CA SER A 259 10.80 -12.22 -26.98
C SER A 259 10.22 -12.71 -28.32
N GLU A 260 10.70 -12.19 -29.47
CA GLU A 260 10.44 -12.82 -30.78
C GLU A 260 11.76 -13.32 -31.38
N ASN A 261 12.21 -14.46 -30.92
CA ASN A 261 13.00 -15.51 -31.59
C ASN A 261 13.87 -16.28 -30.57
N ASP A 262 13.40 -17.37 -30.05
CA ASP A 262 13.99 -18.70 -30.21
C ASP A 262 13.21 -19.73 -29.40
N GLY A 263 12.79 -20.78 -30.08
CA GLY A 263 12.14 -21.92 -29.44
C GLY A 263 13.18 -22.83 -28.82
N THR A 264 13.39 -22.73 -27.52
CA THR A 264 13.92 -23.82 -26.70
C THR A 264 13.24 -23.76 -25.33
N ASP A 265 12.51 -24.82 -25.06
CA ASP A 265 11.86 -25.15 -23.81
C ASP A 265 12.94 -25.36 -22.72
N ASP A 266 13.01 -24.42 -21.74
CA ASP A 266 13.74 -24.68 -20.51
C ASP A 266 12.92 -24.15 -19.32
N SER A 267 12.28 -25.09 -18.60
CA SER A 267 11.26 -24.88 -17.61
C SER A 267 11.78 -24.43 -16.23
N ASP A 268 12.95 -23.80 -16.12
CA ASP A 268 13.56 -23.44 -14.84
C ASP A 268 14.03 -21.98 -14.72
N SER A 269 13.72 -21.10 -15.70
CA SER A 269 14.20 -19.72 -15.71
C SER A 269 13.24 -18.68 -15.12
N ARG A 270 12.23 -19.08 -14.33
CA ARG A 270 11.24 -18.15 -13.75
C ARG A 270 11.70 -17.40 -12.48
N TYR A 271 12.93 -17.64 -12.02
CA TYR A 271 13.45 -17.00 -10.80
C TYR A 271 14.49 -15.90 -11.02
N ASP A 272 14.95 -15.68 -12.25
CA ASP A 272 16.07 -14.78 -12.57
C ASP A 272 15.65 -13.52 -13.35
N ARG A 273 14.43 -13.01 -13.19
CA ARG A 273 14.20 -11.63 -13.63
C ARG A 273 14.59 -10.69 -12.51
N GLU A 274 15.73 -10.06 -12.73
CA GLU A 274 16.20 -8.89 -12.01
C GLU A 274 15.02 -7.99 -11.69
N ARG A 275 14.75 -7.80 -10.40
CA ARG A 275 14.05 -6.60 -9.97
C ARG A 275 14.91 -5.47 -10.47
N ASP A 276 14.48 -4.78 -11.53
CA ASP A 276 15.11 -3.53 -11.97
C ASP A 276 15.07 -2.58 -10.77
N LEU A 277 16.16 -2.62 -10.05
CA LEU A 277 16.43 -1.72 -8.97
C LEU A 277 16.85 -0.44 -9.63
N GLU A 278 15.96 0.53 -9.73
CA GLU A 278 16.30 1.92 -10.08
C GLU A 278 17.42 2.48 -9.19
N ASP A 279 17.83 1.74 -8.16
CA ASP A 279 18.95 2.06 -7.29
C ASP A 279 20.09 1.07 -7.48
N ALA A 280 20.99 1.39 -8.44
CA ALA A 280 22.26 0.68 -8.62
C ALA A 280 23.08 0.54 -7.29
N ALA A 281 22.70 1.27 -6.25
CA ALA A 281 23.26 1.16 -4.92
C ALA A 281 22.92 -0.18 -4.25
N LEU A 282 21.69 -0.68 -4.38
CA LEU A 282 21.23 -1.92 -3.74
C LEU A 282 21.49 -3.18 -4.57
N CYS A 283 22.22 -3.04 -5.69
CA CYS A 283 22.65 -4.13 -6.54
C CYS A 283 24.17 -4.35 -6.44
N THR A 284 24.55 -5.63 -6.49
CA THR A 284 25.95 -6.04 -6.69
C THR A 284 25.97 -7.41 -7.39
N ALA A 285 27.09 -7.74 -8.05
CA ALA A 285 27.21 -8.99 -8.77
C ALA A 285 27.08 -10.21 -7.83
N PRO A 286 26.56 -11.37 -8.31
CA PRO A 286 26.51 -12.60 -7.54
C PRO A 286 27.89 -12.96 -6.97
N GLY A 287 27.94 -13.47 -5.74
CA GLY A 287 29.19 -13.80 -5.05
C GLY A 287 29.98 -12.59 -4.55
N THR A 288 29.40 -11.39 -4.53
CA THR A 288 30.10 -10.16 -4.14
C THR A 288 29.43 -9.42 -2.99
N LYS A 289 30.21 -8.51 -2.39
CA LYS A 289 29.80 -7.60 -1.33
C LYS A 289 30.13 -6.16 -1.70
N LYS A 290 29.21 -5.22 -1.51
CA LYS A 290 29.39 -3.80 -1.78
C LYS A 290 28.95 -2.98 -0.56
N SER A 291 29.73 -1.99 -0.16
CA SER A 291 29.38 -1.03 0.90
C SER A 291 29.43 0.40 0.37
N GLY A 292 28.62 1.27 0.97
CA GLY A 292 28.57 2.66 0.56
C GLY A 292 27.55 3.46 1.36
N PHE A 293 27.08 4.55 0.78
CA PHE A 293 26.03 5.40 1.32
C PHE A 293 24.87 5.44 0.33
N LEU A 294 23.71 4.96 0.77
CA LEU A 294 22.45 5.03 0.03
C LEU A 294 21.89 6.45 0.15
N LYS A 295 21.66 7.08 -0.98
CA LYS A 295 21.05 8.42 -1.05
C LYS A 295 19.55 8.29 -1.24
N LEU A 296 18.77 8.90 -0.35
CA LEU A 296 17.31 8.90 -0.37
C LEU A 296 16.80 10.35 -0.36
N GLY A 297 15.56 10.58 -0.79
CA GLY A 297 14.93 11.89 -0.80
C GLY A 297 15.71 12.91 -1.62
N GLY A 298 16.14 12.57 -2.85
CA GLY A 298 16.95 13.47 -3.67
C GLY A 298 18.34 13.79 -3.10
N GLY A 299 18.82 13.00 -2.11
CA GLY A 299 20.10 13.20 -1.43
C GLY A 299 19.99 13.84 -0.05
N GLU A 300 18.80 14.15 0.43
CA GLU A 300 18.55 14.67 1.79
C GLU A 300 19.04 13.69 2.85
N PHE A 301 18.81 12.40 2.63
CA PHE A 301 19.24 11.34 3.53
C PHE A 301 20.40 10.55 2.93
N SER A 302 21.30 10.10 3.80
CA SER A 302 22.52 9.36 3.40
C SER A 302 22.79 8.27 4.39
N LEU A 303 22.32 7.03 4.09
CA LEU A 303 22.34 5.88 4.99
C LEU A 303 23.52 4.97 4.68
N PRO A 304 24.37 4.64 5.66
CA PRO A 304 25.47 3.69 5.48
C PRO A 304 24.92 2.28 5.31
N TYR A 305 25.24 1.62 4.20
CA TYR A 305 24.73 0.30 3.88
C TYR A 305 25.83 -0.69 3.46
N THR A 306 25.47 -1.96 3.47
CA THR A 306 26.20 -3.05 2.81
C THR A 306 25.20 -3.97 2.13
N VAL A 307 25.43 -4.27 0.85
CA VAL A 307 24.71 -5.33 0.12
C VAL A 307 25.65 -6.52 -0.05
N ILE A 308 25.14 -7.70 0.26
CA ILE A 308 25.85 -8.98 0.10
C ILE A 308 24.97 -9.84 -0.80
N CYS A 309 25.47 -10.14 -2.00
CA CYS A 309 24.78 -11.00 -2.95
C CYS A 309 25.44 -12.37 -2.92
N GLY A 310 24.66 -13.40 -2.58
CA GLY A 310 25.12 -14.79 -2.59
C GLY A 310 25.45 -15.30 -3.98
N SER A 311 26.16 -16.40 -4.08
CA SER A 311 26.51 -17.06 -5.36
C SER A 311 25.30 -17.75 -5.99
N HIS A 312 24.23 -17.99 -5.24
CA HIS A 312 23.01 -18.67 -5.68
C HIS A 312 21.80 -17.74 -5.52
N PRO A 313 20.83 -17.80 -6.44
CA PRO A 313 19.60 -17.02 -6.34
C PRO A 313 18.82 -17.40 -5.08
N GLY A 314 18.03 -16.46 -4.56
CA GLY A 314 17.22 -16.65 -3.36
C GLY A 314 16.54 -15.36 -2.94
N LYS A 315 16.02 -15.36 -1.72
CA LYS A 315 15.26 -14.26 -1.13
C LYS A 315 16.15 -13.09 -0.70
N THR A 316 15.57 -11.90 -0.65
CA THR A 316 16.22 -10.70 -0.11
C THR A 316 15.82 -10.49 1.34
N VAL A 317 16.80 -10.43 2.22
CA VAL A 317 16.63 -10.07 3.64
C VAL A 317 17.11 -8.63 3.83
N LEU A 318 16.22 -7.76 4.28
CA LEU A 318 16.58 -6.43 4.77
C LEU A 318 16.89 -6.51 6.27
N ILE A 319 18.01 -5.92 6.68
CA ILE A 319 18.35 -5.74 8.08
C ILE A 319 18.61 -4.25 8.31
N THR A 320 17.89 -3.63 9.22
CA THR A 320 18.11 -2.24 9.64
C THR A 320 18.60 -2.16 11.06
N ALA A 321 19.38 -1.15 11.36
CA ALA A 321 19.76 -0.78 12.71
C ALA A 321 19.65 0.73 12.88
N ALA A 322 19.52 1.17 14.12
CA ALA A 322 19.38 2.58 14.46
C ALA A 322 18.26 3.28 13.70
N VAL A 323 17.07 2.68 13.70
CA VAL A 323 15.81 3.42 13.51
C VAL A 323 15.70 4.47 14.61
N HIS A 324 16.22 4.17 15.79
CA HIS A 324 16.59 5.15 16.82
C HIS A 324 18.12 5.31 16.89
N GLY A 325 18.62 6.51 16.67
CA GLY A 325 20.05 6.78 16.54
C GLY A 325 20.88 6.55 17.80
N GLY A 326 20.25 6.57 18.98
CA GLY A 326 20.90 6.29 20.28
C GLY A 326 21.09 4.82 20.62
N GLU A 327 20.57 3.89 19.79
CA GLU A 327 20.66 2.45 20.03
C GLU A 327 21.96 1.84 19.45
N TYR A 328 23.07 2.15 20.08
CA TYR A 328 24.42 1.85 19.57
C TYR A 328 24.73 0.36 19.43
N VAL A 329 24.13 -0.50 20.26
CA VAL A 329 24.38 -1.95 20.22
C VAL A 329 23.86 -2.53 18.87
N GLY A 330 22.70 -2.08 18.41
CA GLY A 330 22.16 -2.46 17.10
C GLY A 330 23.07 -2.03 15.94
N ILE A 331 23.65 -0.83 16.01
CA ILE A 331 24.61 -0.32 15.03
C ILE A 331 25.85 -1.20 14.98
N GLN A 332 26.43 -1.52 16.16
CA GLN A 332 27.63 -2.37 16.27
C GLN A 332 27.35 -3.77 15.73
N ALA A 333 26.20 -4.36 16.05
CA ALA A 333 25.78 -5.65 15.52
C ALA A 333 25.69 -5.63 13.98
N ALA A 334 25.11 -4.58 13.40
CA ALA A 334 25.02 -4.42 11.96
C ALA A 334 26.41 -4.27 11.30
N VAL A 335 27.34 -3.56 11.92
CA VAL A 335 28.73 -3.44 11.45
C VAL A 335 29.43 -4.80 11.46
N GLU A 336 29.31 -5.57 12.55
CA GLU A 336 29.91 -6.91 12.67
C GLU A 336 29.27 -7.90 11.68
N LEU A 337 27.95 -7.87 11.50
CA LEU A 337 27.27 -8.71 10.52
C LEU A 337 27.76 -8.42 9.10
N ALA A 338 27.91 -7.13 8.75
CA ALA A 338 28.45 -6.74 7.46
C ALA A 338 29.83 -7.31 7.18
N ASP A 339 30.66 -7.48 8.20
CA ASP A 339 31.99 -8.07 8.10
C ASP A 339 31.95 -9.61 8.08
N LYS A 340 31.18 -10.21 9.00
CA LYS A 340 31.11 -11.66 9.20
C LYS A 340 30.37 -12.41 8.09
N LEU A 341 29.35 -11.83 7.50
CA LEU A 341 28.59 -12.46 6.43
C LEU A 341 29.44 -12.58 5.15
N LYS A 342 29.51 -13.77 4.60
CA LYS A 342 30.31 -14.10 3.40
C LYS A 342 29.38 -14.49 2.26
N PRO A 343 29.57 -13.93 1.05
CA PRO A 343 28.72 -14.22 -0.11
C PRO A 343 28.57 -15.73 -0.40
N GLU A 344 29.66 -16.50 -0.19
CA GLU A 344 29.69 -17.93 -0.47
C GLU A 344 28.76 -18.77 0.46
N LYS A 345 28.28 -18.16 1.55
CA LYS A 345 27.40 -18.82 2.53
C LYS A 345 25.96 -18.31 2.45
N ILE A 346 25.65 -17.45 1.46
CA ILE A 346 24.35 -16.82 1.32
C ILE A 346 23.68 -17.32 0.05
N HIS A 347 22.41 -17.69 0.15
CA HIS A 347 21.50 -17.89 -0.94
C HIS A 347 20.57 -16.67 -1.01
N GLY A 348 20.59 -15.96 -2.14
CA GLY A 348 19.87 -14.71 -2.30
C GLY A 348 20.70 -13.49 -1.88
N ARG A 349 20.07 -12.52 -1.26
CA ARG A 349 20.70 -11.22 -0.97
C ARG A 349 20.41 -10.75 0.47
N VAL A 350 21.39 -10.09 1.06
CA VAL A 350 21.23 -9.36 2.32
C VAL A 350 21.50 -7.88 2.05
N ILE A 351 20.53 -7.03 2.36
CA ILE A 351 20.66 -5.57 2.39
C ILE A 351 20.74 -5.18 3.85
N LEU A 352 21.85 -4.59 4.25
CA LEU A 352 22.12 -4.22 5.64
C LEU A 352 22.34 -2.72 5.74
N VAL A 353 21.42 -2.02 6.41
CA VAL A 353 21.50 -0.58 6.68
C VAL A 353 21.94 -0.39 8.12
N LYS A 354 23.15 0.17 8.31
CA LYS A 354 23.80 0.21 9.63
C LYS A 354 23.26 1.30 10.54
N THR A 355 22.72 2.37 9.96
CA THR A 355 22.14 3.49 10.71
C THR A 355 21.07 4.15 9.84
N VAL A 356 19.80 3.99 10.23
CA VAL A 356 18.67 4.60 9.53
C VAL A 356 18.55 6.06 9.92
N CYS A 357 18.38 6.36 11.22
CA CYS A 357 18.32 7.74 11.70
C CYS A 357 19.74 8.28 12.05
N ARG A 358 20.48 8.62 11.00
CA ARG A 358 21.83 9.11 11.14
C ARG A 358 21.94 10.43 11.93
N LYS A 359 20.93 11.29 11.83
CA LYS A 359 20.91 12.58 12.53
C LYS A 359 20.89 12.40 14.05
N GLU A 360 20.01 11.52 14.56
CA GLU A 360 19.96 11.19 15.98
C GLU A 360 21.29 10.60 16.47
N PHE A 361 21.90 9.72 15.66
CA PHE A 361 23.23 9.15 15.99
C PHE A 361 24.31 10.22 16.09
N GLU A 362 24.40 11.15 15.13
CA GLU A 362 25.42 12.20 15.09
C GLU A 362 25.24 13.22 16.23
N GLU A 363 24.00 13.53 16.59
CA GLU A 363 23.67 14.51 17.64
C GLU A 363 23.46 13.87 19.03
N ARG A 364 23.49 12.52 19.11
CA ARG A 364 23.29 11.75 20.35
C ARG A 364 21.97 12.11 21.04
N SER A 365 20.89 12.14 20.27
CA SER A 365 19.58 12.56 20.75
C SER A 365 18.62 11.42 21.09
N GLY A 366 19.15 10.19 21.31
CA GLY A 366 18.35 9.03 21.68
C GLY A 366 17.42 8.57 20.55
N SER A 367 16.12 8.58 20.81
CA SER A 367 15.06 8.09 19.89
C SER A 367 14.18 9.19 19.31
N VAL A 368 14.53 10.46 19.48
CA VAL A 368 13.77 11.63 19.00
C VAL A 368 14.66 12.53 18.14
N CYS A 369 14.24 12.77 16.91
CA CYS A 369 14.96 13.64 15.99
C CYS A 369 14.96 15.11 16.49
N PRO A 370 16.14 15.75 16.62
CA PRO A 370 16.24 17.10 17.17
C PRO A 370 15.65 18.17 16.24
N GLU A 371 15.44 17.89 14.95
CA GLU A 371 14.93 18.88 13.99
C GLU A 371 13.40 19.00 13.98
N ASP A 372 12.68 17.92 14.26
CA ASP A 372 11.21 17.90 14.18
C ASP A 372 10.52 17.27 15.39
N GLU A 373 11.31 16.91 16.41
CA GLU A 373 10.85 16.34 17.68
C GLU A 373 10.02 15.05 17.52
N LYS A 374 10.21 14.32 16.41
CA LYS A 374 9.51 13.08 16.13
C LYS A 374 10.38 11.85 16.34
N ASN A 375 9.75 10.79 16.81
CA ASN A 375 10.31 9.45 16.83
C ASN A 375 10.02 8.77 15.49
N LEU A 376 11.10 8.39 14.75
CA LEU A 376 10.98 7.74 13.44
C LEU A 376 10.12 6.47 13.52
N ASN A 377 10.27 5.68 14.60
CA ASN A 377 9.53 4.42 14.80
C ASN A 377 8.07 4.63 15.30
N ARG A 378 7.49 5.82 15.06
CA ARG A 378 6.09 6.15 15.34
C ARG A 378 5.39 6.76 14.12
N VAL A 379 6.14 6.98 13.03
CA VAL A 379 5.61 7.72 11.86
C VAL A 379 5.52 6.89 10.57
N PHE A 380 5.88 5.59 10.60
CA PHE A 380 5.69 4.74 9.42
C PHE A 380 4.21 4.58 9.06
N PRO A 381 3.84 4.70 7.78
CA PRO A 381 4.65 4.69 6.54
C PRO A 381 5.33 5.99 6.14
N GLY A 382 5.15 7.08 6.88
CA GLY A 382 5.70 8.36 6.52
C GLY A 382 4.81 9.20 5.59
N ASN A 383 5.30 10.39 5.25
CA ASN A 383 4.64 11.32 4.34
C ASN A 383 5.69 12.13 3.56
N PRO A 384 5.70 12.10 2.21
CA PRO A 384 6.70 12.82 1.40
C PRO A 384 6.62 14.34 1.54
N GLN A 385 5.48 14.91 1.95
CA GLN A 385 5.30 16.33 2.23
C GLN A 385 5.37 16.67 3.73
N GLY A 386 5.68 15.69 4.58
CA GLY A 386 5.74 15.86 6.03
C GLY A 386 7.04 16.47 6.52
N THR A 387 7.26 16.37 7.83
CA THR A 387 8.51 16.78 8.46
C THR A 387 9.65 15.83 8.15
N ARG A 388 10.83 16.05 8.67
CA ARG A 388 12.02 15.26 8.34
C ARG A 388 11.83 13.75 8.58
N MET A 389 11.30 13.37 9.74
CA MET A 389 11.09 11.94 10.05
C MET A 389 9.97 11.32 9.22
N ASP A 390 8.92 12.08 8.89
CA ASP A 390 7.88 11.60 7.98
C ASP A 390 8.46 11.29 6.59
N ARG A 391 9.32 12.17 6.05
CA ARG A 391 9.96 11.96 4.74
C ARG A 391 10.95 10.80 4.77
N LEU A 392 11.74 10.66 5.85
CA LEU A 392 12.67 9.54 5.99
C LEU A 392 11.91 8.20 6.06
N ALA A 393 10.84 8.10 6.86
CA ALA A 393 10.01 6.91 6.92
C ALA A 393 9.42 6.55 5.54
N TYR A 394 8.91 7.55 4.81
CA TYR A 394 8.40 7.36 3.47
C TYR A 394 9.47 6.78 2.52
N GLU A 395 10.66 7.35 2.49
CA GLU A 395 11.78 6.89 1.65
C GLU A 395 12.24 5.47 2.01
N VAL A 396 12.29 5.13 3.32
CA VAL A 396 12.60 3.77 3.79
C VAL A 396 11.56 2.78 3.27
N VAL A 397 10.29 3.11 3.33
CA VAL A 397 9.21 2.26 2.81
C VAL A 397 9.35 2.07 1.29
N GLN A 398 9.52 3.17 0.55
CA GLN A 398 9.56 3.12 -0.91
C GLN A 398 10.78 2.38 -1.46
N LYS A 399 11.94 2.51 -0.82
CA LYS A 399 13.20 2.01 -1.35
C LYS A 399 13.71 0.73 -0.66
N LEU A 400 13.53 0.60 0.64
CA LEU A 400 14.08 -0.53 1.40
C LEU A 400 13.05 -1.63 1.64
N HIS A 401 11.86 -1.30 2.18
CA HIS A 401 10.82 -2.31 2.39
C HIS A 401 10.37 -2.93 1.07
N SER A 402 10.21 -2.13 0.00
CA SER A 402 9.83 -2.64 -1.32
C SER A 402 10.83 -3.65 -1.91
N ALA A 403 12.11 -3.57 -1.53
CA ALA A 403 13.16 -4.46 -2.00
C ALA A 403 13.27 -5.77 -1.18
N ALA A 404 12.53 -5.91 -0.07
CA ALA A 404 12.69 -7.00 0.90
C ALA A 404 11.64 -8.11 0.72
N ASP A 405 12.07 -9.37 0.91
CA ASP A 405 11.20 -10.52 1.12
C ASP A 405 11.02 -10.82 2.62
N TYR A 406 12.04 -10.47 3.45
CA TYR A 406 12.04 -10.59 4.91
C TYR A 406 12.70 -9.37 5.52
N TYR A 407 12.27 -8.97 6.71
CA TYR A 407 12.79 -7.80 7.37
C TYR A 407 13.15 -8.07 8.83
N ILE A 408 14.32 -7.60 9.26
CA ILE A 408 14.81 -7.64 10.64
C ILE A 408 15.18 -6.22 11.05
N ASP A 409 14.59 -5.73 12.14
CA ASP A 409 14.86 -4.40 12.70
C ASP A 409 15.61 -4.53 14.02
N LEU A 410 16.87 -4.11 14.03
CA LEU A 410 17.74 -4.25 15.20
C LEU A 410 17.58 -3.05 16.12
N HIS A 411 17.05 -3.31 17.30
CA HIS A 411 16.88 -2.36 18.39
C HIS A 411 17.71 -2.74 19.63
N SER A 412 17.94 -1.78 20.52
CA SER A 412 18.53 -1.99 21.84
C SER A 412 17.97 -0.94 22.81
N GLY A 413 18.45 -0.91 24.04
CA GLY A 413 18.22 0.23 24.92
C GLY A 413 18.92 1.48 24.40
N ASP A 414 18.29 2.64 24.60
CA ASP A 414 18.87 3.95 24.28
C ASP A 414 20.00 4.29 25.24
N ASP A 415 21.09 4.88 24.75
CA ASP A 415 22.20 5.47 25.49
C ASP A 415 22.66 4.65 26.72
N TYR A 416 21.95 4.72 27.84
CA TYR A 416 22.28 4.11 29.12
C TYR A 416 21.30 3.02 29.56
N GLU A 417 20.31 2.66 28.74
CA GLU A 417 19.34 1.64 29.11
C GLU A 417 19.92 0.23 28.94
N GLN A 418 19.70 -0.60 29.93
CA GLN A 418 19.96 -2.04 29.85
C GLN A 418 18.64 -2.77 29.70
N LEU A 419 18.37 -3.32 28.51
CA LEU A 419 17.18 -4.12 28.23
C LEU A 419 17.48 -5.63 28.39
N THR A 420 16.51 -6.37 28.93
CA THR A 420 16.50 -7.81 28.79
C THR A 420 16.33 -8.18 27.34
N PRO A 421 17.15 -9.07 26.76
CA PRO A 421 16.99 -9.48 25.37
C PRO A 421 15.61 -10.08 25.11
N TYR A 422 14.92 -9.59 24.11
CA TYR A 422 13.63 -10.11 23.62
C TYR A 422 13.49 -9.83 22.13
N ILE A 423 12.56 -10.49 21.48
CA ILE A 423 12.22 -10.25 20.09
C ILE A 423 10.73 -10.00 19.93
N TYR A 424 10.38 -8.95 19.21
CA TYR A 424 9.03 -8.77 18.71
C TYR A 424 8.85 -9.55 17.42
N TYR A 425 7.64 -10.11 17.22
CA TYR A 425 7.19 -10.52 15.90
C TYR A 425 5.85 -9.86 15.58
N ALA A 426 5.67 -9.51 14.32
CA ALA A 426 4.45 -8.85 13.88
C ALA A 426 3.26 -9.79 14.02
N GLY A 427 2.19 -9.31 14.67
CA GLY A 427 0.95 -10.06 14.90
C GLY A 427 -0.28 -9.46 14.22
N CYS A 428 -0.12 -8.30 13.58
CA CYS A 428 -1.19 -7.61 12.86
C CYS A 428 -0.87 -7.57 11.36
N ALA A 429 -0.98 -8.75 10.72
CA ALA A 429 -0.73 -8.97 9.30
C ALA A 429 -1.51 -10.21 8.85
N ASP A 430 -1.38 -10.60 7.58
CA ASP A 430 -1.92 -11.88 7.10
C ASP A 430 -1.34 -13.06 7.88
N GLU A 431 -2.13 -14.10 8.08
CA GLU A 431 -1.74 -15.25 8.90
C GLU A 431 -0.42 -15.87 8.46
N ASP A 432 -0.18 -16.02 7.16
CA ASP A 432 1.08 -16.53 6.62
C ASP A 432 2.28 -15.65 6.99
N VAL A 433 2.09 -14.33 6.99
CA VAL A 433 3.10 -13.34 7.39
C VAL A 433 3.37 -13.43 8.88
N VAL A 434 2.30 -13.51 9.70
CA VAL A 434 2.40 -13.68 11.16
C VAL A 434 3.13 -14.98 11.51
N GLN A 435 2.77 -16.09 10.88
CA GLN A 435 3.40 -17.39 11.10
C GLN A 435 4.87 -17.39 10.69
N MET A 436 5.20 -16.73 9.58
CA MET A 436 6.60 -16.61 9.14
C MET A 436 7.39 -15.68 10.05
N SER A 437 6.83 -14.53 10.46
CA SER A 437 7.46 -13.62 11.44
C SER A 437 7.72 -14.34 12.77
N ARG A 438 6.75 -15.15 13.23
CA ARG A 438 6.93 -16.00 14.40
C ARG A 438 8.06 -17.01 14.23
N LYS A 439 8.12 -17.71 13.08
CA LYS A 439 9.22 -18.65 12.78
C LYS A 439 10.57 -17.95 12.74
N MET A 440 10.66 -16.73 12.23
CA MET A 440 11.89 -15.92 12.28
C MET A 440 12.27 -15.63 13.73
N ALA A 441 11.32 -15.22 14.56
CA ALA A 441 11.55 -14.93 15.97
C ALA A 441 11.99 -16.18 16.75
N GLU A 442 11.45 -17.36 16.46
CA GLU A 442 11.84 -18.65 17.08
C GLU A 442 13.30 -19.06 16.78
N GLN A 443 13.92 -18.47 15.74
CA GLN A 443 15.34 -18.71 15.43
C GLN A 443 16.29 -17.80 16.22
N ALA A 444 15.79 -16.77 16.88
CA ALA A 444 16.59 -15.91 17.73
C ALA A 444 16.79 -16.58 19.09
N ASP A 445 18.05 -16.67 19.54
CA ASP A 445 18.40 -17.22 20.85
C ASP A 445 18.18 -16.14 21.95
N VAL A 446 16.90 -15.80 22.18
CA VAL A 446 16.51 -14.81 23.21
C VAL A 446 15.43 -15.39 24.13
N PRO A 447 15.39 -14.97 25.41
CA PRO A 447 14.50 -15.60 26.40
C PRO A 447 13.01 -15.26 26.21
N TYR A 448 12.68 -14.18 25.50
CA TYR A 448 11.29 -13.74 25.38
C TYR A 448 10.93 -13.40 23.93
N MET A 449 9.75 -13.85 23.53
CA MET A 449 9.10 -13.50 22.27
C MET A 449 7.79 -12.76 22.58
N VAL A 450 7.57 -11.63 21.92
CA VAL A 450 6.39 -10.77 22.12
C VAL A 450 5.65 -10.59 20.80
N LYS A 451 4.37 -10.98 20.80
CA LYS A 451 3.47 -10.70 19.68
C LYS A 451 3.05 -9.23 19.69
N SER A 452 3.35 -8.48 18.65
CA SER A 452 2.91 -7.10 18.50
C SER A 452 1.56 -7.04 17.78
N ASN A 453 0.58 -6.38 18.37
CA ASN A 453 -0.74 -6.19 17.79
C ASN A 453 -0.91 -4.79 17.17
N VAL A 454 0.18 -4.20 16.66
CA VAL A 454 0.21 -2.89 16.02
C VAL A 454 0.54 -3.08 14.53
N ALA A 455 -0.23 -2.42 13.64
CA ALA A 455 -0.08 -2.51 12.19
C ALA A 455 0.69 -1.33 11.56
N SER A 456 0.87 -0.22 12.28
CA SER A 456 1.48 1.01 11.76
C SER A 456 2.27 1.75 12.83
N GLY A 457 2.97 2.81 12.42
CA GLY A 457 3.83 3.61 13.30
C GLY A 457 5.24 3.04 13.42
N GLY A 458 5.40 1.76 13.73
CA GLY A 458 6.70 1.08 13.75
C GLY A 458 7.11 0.53 12.38
N SER A 459 8.42 0.50 12.13
CA SER A 459 9.01 0.07 10.85
C SER A 459 8.66 -1.39 10.52
N TYR A 460 8.99 -2.34 11.39
CA TYR A 460 8.73 -3.76 11.16
C TYR A 460 7.22 -4.09 11.18
N ASN A 461 6.44 -3.40 12.01
CA ASN A 461 4.99 -3.58 12.04
C ASN A 461 4.35 -3.21 10.69
N TYR A 462 4.75 -2.05 10.15
CA TYR A 462 4.26 -1.60 8.86
C TYR A 462 4.72 -2.52 7.71
N ALA A 463 5.99 -2.97 7.74
CA ALA A 463 6.50 -3.93 6.76
C ALA A 463 5.66 -5.22 6.75
N ALA A 464 5.32 -5.75 7.93
CA ALA A 464 4.46 -6.94 8.04
C ALA A 464 3.04 -6.68 7.54
N ALA A 465 2.43 -5.55 7.89
CA ALA A 465 1.12 -5.16 7.36
C ALA A 465 1.11 -5.03 5.83
N CYS A 466 2.28 -4.79 5.22
CA CYS A 466 2.50 -4.80 3.78
C CYS A 466 2.89 -6.18 3.22
N GLY A 467 2.79 -7.26 3.99
CA GLY A 467 3.06 -8.63 3.54
C GLY A 467 4.53 -9.05 3.58
N ILE A 468 5.39 -8.35 4.33
CA ILE A 468 6.80 -8.67 4.50
C ILE A 468 7.00 -9.27 5.91
N PRO A 469 7.23 -10.59 6.07
CA PRO A 469 7.52 -11.18 7.36
C PRO A 469 8.65 -10.44 8.07
N SER A 470 8.40 -10.01 9.33
CA SER A 470 9.31 -9.10 10.02
C SER A 470 9.33 -9.29 11.53
N VAL A 471 10.50 -9.03 12.10
CA VAL A 471 10.82 -9.11 13.54
C VAL A 471 11.63 -7.92 13.96
#